data_c25ff2d50ccd5f54b68938e94ef93aad
#
_entry.id   c25ff2d50ccd5f54b68938e94ef93aad
#
_cell.length_a   1.000
_cell.length_b   1.000
_cell.length_c   1.000
_cell.angle_alpha   90.00
_cell.angle_beta   90.00
_cell.angle_gamma   90.00
#
_symmetry.space_group_name_H-M   'P 1'
#
loop_
_entity.id
_entity.type
_entity.pdbx_description
1 polymer ?
#
loop_
_entity_poly.entity_id
_entity_poly.type
_entity_poly.pdbx_seq_one_letter_code
_entity_poly.pdbx_strand_id
1 'polypeptide(L)'
;EMAELVDVYNHSVTHQHLIDKTDEVLLNEIISAQLRLKSELSQDNKFFAYPYGEFDGKTYHLIEKYGYIGFGQHSGAIGSMSDFLNLPRFAMASSYAEMDSFVTKINTLPMPVKNEEPKFMIISGNNKPALRINFSRSLTSNERYQFTCFVSGQEMPDLTWLNSESVIVQAKESLPQGRSRYNCTMPSKEKG
;
A
#
# COMPACT_ATOMS: atom_id res chain seq x y z
N GLU A 1 -3.94 -27.72 -12.75
CA GLU A 1 -5.36 -27.36 -12.78
C GLU A 1 -5.61 -25.88 -12.49
N MET A 2 -5.24 -25.34 -11.28
CA MET A 2 -5.48 -23.93 -10.96
C MET A 2 -4.71 -22.99 -11.89
N ALA A 3 -3.46 -23.26 -12.17
CA ALA A 3 -2.62 -22.43 -13.04
C ALA A 3 -3.01 -22.45 -14.53
N GLU A 4 -3.95 -23.30 -14.93
CA GLU A 4 -4.55 -23.29 -16.27
C GLU A 4 -5.71 -22.27 -16.36
N LEU A 5 -6.25 -21.86 -15.22
CA LEU A 5 -7.41 -20.99 -15.13
C LEU A 5 -7.06 -19.56 -14.64
N VAL A 6 -5.99 -19.43 -13.86
CA VAL A 6 -5.57 -18.17 -13.25
C VAL A 6 -4.05 -18.06 -13.20
N ASP A 7 -3.55 -16.83 -13.25
CA ASP A 7 -2.14 -16.56 -13.01
C ASP A 7 -1.83 -16.69 -11.50
N VAL A 8 -0.68 -17.28 -11.19
CA VAL A 8 -0.21 -17.46 -9.80
C VAL A 8 1.05 -16.61 -9.59
N TYR A 9 1.03 -15.79 -8.55
CA TYR A 9 2.12 -14.86 -8.28
C TYR A 9 2.77 -15.12 -6.93
N ASN A 10 3.96 -14.55 -6.75
CA ASN A 10 4.80 -14.77 -5.60
C ASN A 10 4.25 -14.08 -4.33
N HIS A 11 4.17 -14.86 -3.25
CA HIS A 11 3.74 -14.38 -1.92
C HIS A 11 4.62 -14.95 -0.80
N SER A 12 5.93 -15.06 -1.05
CA SER A 12 6.95 -15.69 -0.22
C SER A 12 6.84 -17.24 -0.08
N VAL A 13 7.82 -17.85 0.57
CA VAL A 13 7.81 -19.29 0.84
C VAL A 13 6.98 -19.65 2.08
N THR A 14 7.21 -18.95 3.19
CA THR A 14 6.62 -19.29 4.50
C THR A 14 5.61 -18.29 5.03
N HIS A 15 5.35 -17.21 4.29
CA HIS A 15 4.44 -16.13 4.69
C HIS A 15 4.83 -15.45 6.02
N GLN A 16 6.13 -15.38 6.34
CA GLN A 16 6.59 -14.66 7.53
C GLN A 16 6.63 -13.15 7.31
N HIS A 17 6.67 -12.37 8.39
CA HIS A 17 6.94 -10.93 8.30
C HIS A 17 8.33 -10.69 7.71
N LEU A 18 8.42 -9.83 6.69
CA LEU A 18 9.67 -9.53 5.98
C LEU A 18 10.36 -8.24 6.50
N ILE A 19 10.14 -7.91 7.76
CA ILE A 19 10.71 -6.77 8.45
C ILE A 19 11.88 -7.26 9.31
N ASP A 20 12.96 -6.48 9.36
CA ASP A 20 14.17 -6.77 10.17
C ASP A 20 14.78 -8.15 9.90
N LYS A 21 14.67 -8.65 8.66
CA LYS A 21 15.27 -9.92 8.24
C LYS A 21 16.67 -9.72 7.66
N THR A 22 17.46 -10.79 7.72
CA THR A 22 18.76 -10.83 7.01
C THR A 22 18.53 -10.95 5.50
N ASP A 23 19.51 -10.55 4.71
CA ASP A 23 19.45 -10.67 3.25
C ASP A 23 19.26 -12.13 2.81
N GLU A 24 19.89 -13.06 3.51
CA GLU A 24 19.75 -14.50 3.25
C GLU A 24 18.29 -14.97 3.41
N VAL A 25 17.63 -14.57 4.50
CA VAL A 25 16.21 -14.90 4.73
C VAL A 25 15.33 -14.27 3.66
N LEU A 26 15.54 -12.99 3.33
CA LEU A 26 14.75 -12.31 2.30
C LEU A 26 14.93 -12.94 0.92
N LEU A 27 16.16 -13.29 0.56
CA LEU A 27 16.45 -13.99 -0.70
C LEU A 27 15.77 -15.36 -0.74
N ASN A 28 15.82 -16.12 0.34
CA ASN A 28 15.13 -17.40 0.40
C ASN A 28 13.62 -17.25 0.26
N GLU A 29 13.00 -16.32 0.99
CA GLU A 29 11.56 -16.10 0.94
C GLU A 29 11.05 -15.62 -0.43
N ILE A 30 11.81 -14.77 -1.11
CA ILE A 30 11.36 -14.12 -2.34
C ILE A 30 11.85 -14.88 -3.60
N ILE A 31 13.14 -15.17 -3.66
CA ILE A 31 13.73 -15.74 -4.88
C ILE A 31 13.45 -17.23 -4.98
N SER A 32 13.51 -17.98 -3.88
CA SER A 32 13.20 -19.43 -3.92
C SER A 32 11.73 -19.69 -4.29
N ALA A 33 10.80 -18.85 -3.80
CA ALA A 33 9.39 -18.91 -4.20
C ALA A 33 9.24 -18.67 -5.72
N GLN A 34 9.93 -17.67 -6.27
CA GLN A 34 9.89 -17.36 -7.70
C GLN A 34 10.46 -18.50 -8.55
N LEU A 35 11.59 -19.06 -8.15
CA LEU A 35 12.21 -20.20 -8.84
C LEU A 35 11.28 -21.42 -8.85
N ARG A 36 10.55 -21.65 -7.76
CA ARG A 36 9.56 -22.72 -7.67
C ARG A 36 8.37 -22.48 -8.61
N LEU A 37 7.80 -21.27 -8.64
CA LEU A 37 6.74 -20.91 -9.60
C LEU A 37 7.20 -21.11 -11.05
N LYS A 38 8.41 -20.71 -11.37
CA LYS A 38 8.99 -20.89 -12.69
C LYS A 38 9.16 -22.37 -13.06
N SER A 39 9.66 -23.19 -12.14
CA SER A 39 9.90 -24.62 -12.38
C SER A 39 8.61 -25.44 -12.50
N GLU A 40 7.61 -25.15 -11.69
CA GLU A 40 6.37 -25.93 -11.64
C GLU A 40 5.29 -25.44 -12.60
N LEU A 41 5.21 -24.12 -12.84
CA LEU A 41 4.14 -23.50 -13.61
C LEU A 41 4.61 -22.83 -14.89
N SER A 42 5.92 -22.81 -15.16
CA SER A 42 6.53 -22.04 -16.26
C SER A 42 6.21 -20.54 -16.20
N GLN A 43 5.86 -20.03 -15.04
CA GLN A 43 5.53 -18.62 -14.80
C GLN A 43 6.74 -17.88 -14.24
N ASP A 44 7.19 -16.85 -14.95
CA ASP A 44 8.34 -16.01 -14.54
C ASP A 44 7.93 -14.53 -14.36
N ASN A 45 6.64 -14.28 -14.15
CA ASN A 45 6.12 -12.94 -13.88
C ASN A 45 6.57 -12.48 -12.49
N LYS A 46 7.27 -11.36 -12.46
CA LYS A 46 7.85 -10.82 -11.22
C LYS A 46 6.88 -9.89 -10.49
N PHE A 47 5.75 -10.45 -10.09
CA PHE A 47 4.80 -9.80 -9.19
C PHE A 47 4.93 -10.40 -7.80
N PHE A 48 5.09 -9.55 -6.80
CA PHE A 48 5.28 -9.95 -5.41
C PHE A 48 4.27 -9.25 -4.49
N ALA A 49 3.43 -10.02 -3.82
CA ALA A 49 2.58 -9.50 -2.76
C ALA A 49 3.30 -9.65 -1.42
N TYR A 50 3.52 -8.53 -0.71
CA TYR A 50 4.16 -8.59 0.61
C TYR A 50 3.26 -9.31 1.60
N PRO A 51 3.76 -10.34 2.36
CA PRO A 51 3.06 -10.90 3.50
C PRO A 51 2.62 -9.78 4.45
N TYR A 52 1.37 -9.80 4.86
CA TYR A 52 0.71 -8.76 5.67
C TYR A 52 0.72 -7.35 5.05
N GLY A 53 1.25 -7.19 3.83
CA GLY A 53 1.50 -5.91 3.19
C GLY A 53 2.62 -5.11 3.86
N GLU A 54 3.50 -5.75 4.60
CA GLU A 54 4.55 -5.13 5.41
C GLU A 54 5.93 -5.31 4.78
N PHE A 55 6.71 -4.25 4.78
CA PHE A 55 8.08 -4.23 4.31
C PHE A 55 8.88 -3.10 4.98
N ASP A 56 10.18 -3.24 5.02
CA ASP A 56 11.15 -2.21 5.37
C ASP A 56 11.94 -1.75 4.14
N GLY A 57 12.84 -0.80 4.32
CA GLY A 57 13.66 -0.29 3.22
C GLY A 57 14.53 -1.38 2.58
N LYS A 58 15.00 -2.37 3.36
CA LYS A 58 15.81 -3.47 2.86
C LYS A 58 14.99 -4.36 1.90
N THR A 59 13.81 -4.78 2.32
CA THR A 59 12.90 -5.60 1.50
C THR A 59 12.47 -4.85 0.25
N TYR A 60 12.13 -3.55 0.37
CA TYR A 60 11.77 -2.69 -0.75
C TYR A 60 12.88 -2.64 -1.82
N HIS A 61 14.13 -2.37 -1.42
CA HIS A 61 15.25 -2.31 -2.36
C HIS A 61 15.62 -3.67 -2.94
N LEU A 62 15.34 -4.76 -2.23
CA LEU A 62 15.53 -6.11 -2.76
C LEU A 62 14.54 -6.40 -3.89
N ILE A 63 13.26 -6.07 -3.71
CA ILE A 63 12.22 -6.18 -4.74
C ILE A 63 12.61 -5.36 -5.97
N GLU A 64 13.04 -4.12 -5.79
CA GLU A 64 13.53 -3.24 -6.86
C GLU A 64 14.71 -3.86 -7.62
N LYS A 65 15.74 -4.28 -6.89
CA LYS A 65 16.97 -4.87 -7.44
C LYS A 65 16.72 -6.09 -8.34
N TYR A 66 15.74 -6.90 -7.97
CA TYR A 66 15.39 -8.11 -8.73
C TYR A 66 14.29 -7.88 -9.78
N GLY A 67 13.85 -6.64 -9.97
CA GLY A 67 12.90 -6.23 -11.00
C GLY A 67 11.47 -6.71 -10.74
N TYR A 68 11.05 -6.81 -9.47
CA TYR A 68 9.68 -7.12 -9.12
C TYR A 68 8.79 -5.88 -9.11
N ILE A 69 7.51 -6.10 -9.34
CA ILE A 69 6.43 -5.19 -9.00
C ILE A 69 5.85 -5.65 -7.66
N GLY A 70 5.82 -4.75 -6.67
CA GLY A 70 5.39 -5.04 -5.30
C GLY A 70 3.93 -4.63 -5.04
N PHE A 71 3.18 -5.49 -4.36
CA PHE A 71 1.80 -5.22 -3.94
C PHE A 71 1.72 -5.16 -2.41
N GLY A 72 1.38 -3.99 -1.90
CA GLY A 72 1.05 -3.79 -0.49
C GLY A 72 -0.31 -4.39 -0.10
N GLN A 73 -0.84 -3.98 1.06
CA GLN A 73 -2.17 -4.39 1.53
C GLN A 73 -3.07 -3.18 1.86
N HIS A 74 -2.66 -2.00 1.41
CA HIS A 74 -3.49 -0.79 1.49
C HIS A 74 -4.46 -0.72 0.29
N SER A 75 -5.62 -0.13 0.53
CA SER A 75 -6.65 0.02 -0.51
C SER A 75 -6.41 1.26 -1.36
N GLY A 76 -6.65 1.15 -2.65
CA GLY A 76 -6.53 2.27 -3.58
C GLY A 76 -6.52 1.82 -5.03
N ALA A 77 -6.73 2.76 -5.95
CA ALA A 77 -6.57 2.55 -7.38
C ALA A 77 -5.12 2.82 -7.81
N ILE A 78 -4.66 2.11 -8.82
CA ILE A 78 -3.34 2.26 -9.41
C ILE A 78 -3.40 3.36 -10.48
N GLY A 79 -2.44 4.27 -10.46
CA GLY A 79 -2.27 5.33 -11.45
C GLY A 79 -0.84 5.45 -11.93
N SER A 80 -0.59 6.34 -12.87
CA SER A 80 0.76 6.56 -13.45
C SER A 80 1.80 7.07 -12.45
N MET A 81 1.35 7.62 -11.33
CA MET A 81 2.22 8.11 -10.24
C MET A 81 2.35 7.11 -9.09
N SER A 82 1.72 5.95 -9.15
CA SER A 82 1.82 4.93 -8.11
C SER A 82 3.24 4.40 -7.98
N ASP A 83 3.65 4.11 -6.74
CA ASP A 83 4.90 3.43 -6.47
C ASP A 83 4.75 1.94 -6.86
N PHE A 84 5.38 1.53 -7.96
CA PHE A 84 5.31 0.16 -8.48
C PHE A 84 6.00 -0.89 -7.58
N LEU A 85 6.67 -0.44 -6.52
CA LEU A 85 7.19 -1.33 -5.48
C LEU A 85 6.26 -1.43 -4.27
N ASN A 86 5.15 -0.69 -4.25
CA ASN A 86 4.14 -0.72 -3.19
C ASN A 86 2.74 -0.38 -3.76
N LEU A 87 2.29 -1.15 -4.74
CA LEU A 87 0.98 -0.93 -5.36
C LEU A 87 -0.17 -1.24 -4.38
N PRO A 88 -1.23 -0.42 -4.38
CA PRO A 88 -2.44 -0.70 -3.63
C PRO A 88 -3.23 -1.85 -4.26
N ARG A 89 -4.12 -2.45 -3.47
CA ARG A 89 -5.09 -3.45 -3.93
C ARG A 89 -6.35 -3.41 -3.09
N PHE A 90 -7.49 -3.65 -3.70
CA PHE A 90 -8.74 -3.76 -2.97
C PHE A 90 -8.96 -5.18 -2.46
N ALA A 91 -9.39 -5.33 -1.20
CA ALA A 91 -9.88 -6.61 -0.67
C ALA A 91 -11.20 -6.98 -1.36
N MET A 92 -11.33 -8.26 -1.76
CA MET A 92 -12.51 -8.82 -2.44
C MET A 92 -12.95 -10.12 -1.78
N ALA A 93 -13.03 -10.13 -0.42
CA ALA A 93 -13.46 -11.29 0.35
C ALA A 93 -14.49 -10.87 1.42
N SER A 94 -15.36 -11.77 1.82
CA SER A 94 -16.42 -11.55 2.81
C SER A 94 -17.27 -10.32 2.45
N SER A 95 -17.55 -9.44 3.39
CA SER A 95 -18.33 -8.20 3.17
C SER A 95 -17.73 -7.24 2.14
N TYR A 96 -16.45 -7.37 1.82
CA TYR A 96 -15.80 -6.57 0.78
C TYR A 96 -16.09 -7.05 -0.65
N ALA A 97 -16.67 -8.24 -0.82
CA ALA A 97 -17.01 -8.84 -2.13
C ALA A 97 -18.45 -8.55 -2.58
N GLU A 98 -19.21 -7.76 -1.82
CA GLU A 98 -20.53 -7.32 -2.22
C GLU A 98 -20.49 -6.55 -3.54
N MET A 99 -21.50 -6.76 -4.40
CA MET A 99 -21.51 -6.21 -5.76
C MET A 99 -21.41 -4.68 -5.78
N ASP A 100 -22.12 -3.98 -4.90
CA ASP A 100 -22.06 -2.52 -4.81
C ASP A 100 -20.66 -2.03 -4.40
N SER A 101 -20.00 -2.75 -3.48
CA SER A 101 -18.62 -2.50 -3.11
C SER A 101 -17.67 -2.75 -4.28
N PHE A 102 -17.89 -3.80 -5.05
CA PHE A 102 -17.10 -4.09 -6.25
C PHE A 102 -17.24 -2.96 -7.29
N VAL A 103 -18.47 -2.56 -7.62
CA VAL A 103 -18.74 -1.46 -8.57
C VAL A 103 -18.06 -0.17 -8.12
N THR A 104 -18.12 0.17 -6.82
CA THR A 104 -17.42 1.33 -6.28
C THR A 104 -15.91 1.22 -6.49
N LYS A 105 -15.31 0.07 -6.19
CA LYS A 105 -13.85 -0.14 -6.30
C LYS A 105 -13.35 -0.06 -7.74
N ILE A 106 -14.05 -0.66 -8.70
CA ILE A 106 -13.64 -0.59 -10.12
C ILE A 106 -13.80 0.82 -10.71
N ASN A 107 -14.61 1.68 -10.11
CA ASN A 107 -14.79 3.07 -10.50
C ASN A 107 -13.93 4.04 -9.69
N THR A 108 -13.16 3.57 -8.70
CA THR A 108 -12.28 4.42 -7.90
C THR A 108 -11.13 4.96 -8.76
N LEU A 109 -10.93 6.28 -8.72
CA LEU A 109 -9.80 6.93 -9.39
C LEU A 109 -8.57 6.98 -8.46
N PRO A 110 -7.36 6.90 -9.00
CA PRO A 110 -6.15 7.09 -8.21
C PRO A 110 -6.09 8.51 -7.65
N MET A 111 -5.85 8.63 -6.34
CA MET A 111 -5.60 9.93 -5.74
C MET A 111 -4.30 10.52 -6.32
N PRO A 112 -4.25 11.83 -6.64
CA PRO A 112 -3.08 12.44 -7.26
C PRO A 112 -1.93 12.64 -6.26
N VAL A 113 -1.55 11.60 -5.54
CA VAL A 113 -0.41 11.60 -4.61
C VAL A 113 0.89 11.46 -5.42
N LYS A 114 1.84 12.35 -5.15
CA LYS A 114 3.19 12.32 -5.72
C LYS A 114 4.14 11.50 -4.84
N ASN A 115 4.10 11.74 -3.54
CA ASN A 115 4.85 11.01 -2.53
C ASN A 115 4.26 11.25 -1.14
N GLU A 116 4.66 10.40 -0.23
CA GLU A 116 4.30 10.46 1.19
C GLU A 116 5.55 10.32 2.06
N GLU A 117 5.52 10.92 3.25
CA GLU A 117 6.60 10.87 4.24
C GLU A 117 6.01 10.56 5.62
N PRO A 118 6.53 9.53 6.33
CA PRO A 118 7.67 8.70 5.96
C PRO A 118 7.37 7.75 4.78
N LYS A 119 8.37 7.49 3.94
CA LYS A 119 8.25 6.56 2.80
C LYS A 119 8.07 5.11 3.26
N PHE A 120 8.72 4.74 4.34
CA PHE A 120 8.64 3.38 4.88
C PHE A 120 7.75 3.34 6.11
N MET A 121 6.99 2.27 6.23
CA MET A 121 5.98 2.11 7.26
C MET A 121 6.54 1.71 8.65
N ILE A 122 7.83 1.38 8.74
CA ILE A 122 8.46 1.03 10.01
C ILE A 122 8.93 2.32 10.69
N ILE A 123 8.32 2.63 11.82
CA ILE A 123 8.61 3.82 12.60
C ILE A 123 9.02 3.39 14.00
N SER A 124 10.19 3.81 14.44
CA SER A 124 10.74 3.56 15.77
C SER A 124 10.91 4.86 16.54
N GLY A 125 10.74 4.80 17.86
CA GLY A 125 10.99 5.93 18.76
C GLY A 125 9.96 7.07 18.72
N ASN A 126 8.95 7.00 17.85
CA ASN A 126 7.88 7.98 17.77
C ASN A 126 6.52 7.26 17.69
N ASN A 127 5.74 7.35 18.73
CA ASN A 127 4.41 6.74 18.83
C ASN A 127 3.28 7.62 18.29
N LYS A 128 3.60 8.80 17.76
CA LYS A 128 2.66 9.75 17.16
C LYS A 128 3.22 10.30 15.83
N PRO A 129 3.49 9.43 14.84
CA PRO A 129 4.09 9.86 13.59
C PRO A 129 3.14 10.77 12.81
N ALA A 130 3.68 11.82 12.21
CA ALA A 130 2.97 12.61 11.21
C ALA A 130 3.12 11.97 9.84
N LEU A 131 2.02 11.92 9.08
CA LEU A 131 2.02 11.55 7.67
C LEU A 131 1.95 12.83 6.84
N ARG A 132 3.00 13.16 6.10
CA ARG A 132 2.95 14.20 5.07
C ARG A 132 2.56 13.58 3.75
N ILE A 133 1.56 14.15 3.09
CA ILE A 133 1.14 13.77 1.74
C ILE A 133 1.41 14.94 0.82
N ASN A 134 2.18 14.71 -0.24
CA ASN A 134 2.42 15.68 -1.30
C ASN A 134 1.68 15.23 -2.56
N PHE A 135 0.87 16.13 -3.13
CA PHE A 135 0.09 15.88 -4.32
C PHE A 135 0.87 16.29 -5.59
N SER A 136 0.59 15.61 -6.69
CA SER A 136 1.23 15.86 -7.98
C SER A 136 0.65 17.11 -8.72
N ARG A 137 -0.41 17.68 -8.17
CA ARG A 137 -1.06 18.91 -8.62
C ARG A 137 -1.67 19.69 -7.46
N SER A 138 -1.91 20.94 -7.66
CA SER A 138 -2.69 21.76 -6.72
C SER A 138 -4.12 21.21 -6.60
N LEU A 139 -4.58 21.00 -5.36
CA LEU A 139 -5.96 20.68 -5.07
C LEU A 139 -6.80 21.95 -4.95
N THR A 140 -7.99 21.91 -5.51
CA THR A 140 -8.98 22.97 -5.35
C THR A 140 -9.41 23.12 -3.88
N SER A 141 -10.02 24.25 -3.53
CA SER A 141 -10.55 24.45 -2.18
C SER A 141 -11.61 23.39 -1.81
N ASN A 142 -12.41 22.97 -2.78
CA ASN A 142 -13.41 21.93 -2.55
C ASN A 142 -12.79 20.54 -2.33
N GLU A 143 -11.77 20.17 -3.11
CA GLU A 143 -11.04 18.89 -2.90
C GLU A 143 -10.36 18.86 -1.52
N ARG A 144 -9.73 19.96 -1.12
CA ARG A 144 -9.13 20.07 0.23
C ARG A 144 -10.17 20.00 1.34
N TYR A 145 -11.34 20.59 1.16
CA TYR A 145 -12.45 20.53 2.10
C TYR A 145 -13.01 19.11 2.25
N GLN A 146 -13.08 18.37 1.14
CA GLN A 146 -13.60 16.99 1.11
C GLN A 146 -12.55 15.93 1.46
N PHE A 147 -11.26 16.28 1.45
CA PHE A 147 -10.19 15.37 1.82
C PHE A 147 -10.29 15.03 3.30
N THR A 148 -10.39 13.75 3.59
CA THR A 148 -10.61 13.24 4.95
C THR A 148 -9.67 12.07 5.22
N CYS A 149 -9.13 12.02 6.44
CA CYS A 149 -8.29 10.92 6.90
C CYS A 149 -8.85 10.31 8.18
N PHE A 150 -8.57 9.04 8.37
CA PHE A 150 -8.89 8.26 9.56
C PHE A 150 -7.64 7.59 10.11
N VAL A 151 -7.52 7.51 11.41
CA VAL A 151 -6.44 6.81 12.11
C VAL A 151 -7.03 5.67 12.92
N SER A 152 -6.37 4.49 12.88
CA SER A 152 -6.85 3.31 13.58
C SER A 152 -7.11 3.56 15.07
N GLY A 153 -8.33 3.25 15.52
CA GLY A 153 -8.72 3.32 16.94
C GLY A 153 -8.83 4.71 17.53
N GLN A 154 -8.84 5.76 16.71
CA GLN A 154 -8.93 7.15 17.17
C GLN A 154 -10.02 7.90 16.42
N GLU A 155 -10.38 9.08 16.95
CA GLU A 155 -11.15 10.06 16.21
C GLU A 155 -10.38 10.60 15.00
N MET A 156 -11.05 11.44 14.20
CA MET A 156 -10.43 12.06 13.03
C MET A 156 -9.12 12.78 13.41
N PRO A 157 -8.04 12.54 12.67
CA PRO A 157 -6.75 13.19 12.91
C PRO A 157 -6.82 14.69 12.61
N ASP A 158 -5.80 15.40 13.07
CA ASP A 158 -5.61 16.79 12.68
C ASP A 158 -5.04 16.86 11.26
N LEU A 159 -5.63 17.72 10.43
CA LEU A 159 -5.18 18.00 9.07
C LEU A 159 -4.62 19.42 9.01
N THR A 160 -3.34 19.56 8.70
CA THR A 160 -2.68 20.85 8.52
C THR A 160 -2.23 21.00 7.07
N TRP A 161 -2.94 21.80 6.30
CA TRP A 161 -2.57 22.16 4.94
C TRP A 161 -1.39 23.14 4.95
N LEU A 162 -0.25 22.75 4.36
CA LEU A 162 0.90 23.63 4.19
C LEU A 162 0.72 24.57 2.99
N ASN A 163 0.07 24.06 1.95
CA ASN A 163 -0.33 24.78 0.74
C ASN A 163 -1.37 23.94 -0.02
N SER A 164 -1.66 24.27 -1.29
CA SER A 164 -2.61 23.52 -2.12
C SER A 164 -2.13 22.13 -2.56
N GLU A 165 -0.88 21.80 -2.36
CA GLU A 165 -0.23 20.55 -2.82
C GLU A 165 0.31 19.70 -1.67
N SER A 166 0.22 20.15 -0.42
CA SER A 166 0.81 19.40 0.70
C SER A 166 -0.02 19.53 1.97
N VAL A 167 -0.27 18.39 2.62
CA VAL A 167 -0.98 18.28 3.88
C VAL A 167 -0.19 17.42 4.87
N ILE A 168 -0.24 17.78 6.15
CA ILE A 168 0.23 16.95 7.25
C ILE A 168 -1.01 16.37 7.95
N VAL A 169 -1.00 15.05 8.13
CA VAL A 169 -1.99 14.29 8.89
C VAL A 169 -1.36 13.85 10.20
N GLN A 170 -1.92 14.25 11.33
CA GLN A 170 -1.37 13.96 12.64
C GLN A 170 -2.41 13.27 13.52
N ALA A 171 -2.09 12.08 14.02
CA ALA A 171 -2.92 11.39 15.01
C ALA A 171 -3.11 12.26 16.25
N LYS A 172 -4.30 12.28 16.84
CA LYS A 172 -4.59 13.04 18.07
C LYS A 172 -3.97 12.39 19.30
N GLU A 173 -3.91 11.06 19.29
CA GLU A 173 -3.37 10.27 20.39
C GLU A 173 -2.19 9.43 19.94
N SER A 174 -1.41 8.95 20.89
CA SER A 174 -0.32 8.01 20.63
C SER A 174 -0.86 6.70 20.05
N LEU A 175 -0.22 6.21 19.01
CA LEU A 175 -0.54 4.92 18.42
C LEU A 175 -0.04 3.78 19.32
N PRO A 176 -0.80 2.68 19.43
CA PRO A 176 -0.30 1.51 20.15
C PRO A 176 0.90 0.90 19.43
N GLN A 177 1.71 0.15 20.17
CA GLN A 177 2.75 -0.66 19.56
C GLN A 177 2.14 -1.69 18.61
N GLY A 178 2.78 -1.90 17.48
CA GLY A 178 2.33 -2.80 16.43
C GLY A 178 1.73 -2.05 15.24
N ARG A 179 0.70 -2.62 14.62
CA ARG A 179 0.16 -2.13 13.36
C ARG A 179 -0.95 -1.09 13.55
N SER A 180 -0.74 0.08 12.99
CA SER A 180 -1.74 1.15 12.88
C SER A 180 -1.87 1.62 11.44
N ARG A 181 -2.95 2.32 11.11
CA ARG A 181 -3.22 2.80 9.75
C ARG A 181 -3.66 4.25 9.75
N TYR A 182 -3.12 5.00 8.80
CA TYR A 182 -3.68 6.24 8.29
C TYR A 182 -4.40 5.91 6.99
N ASN A 183 -5.67 6.22 6.88
CA ASN A 183 -6.48 5.94 5.71
C ASN A 183 -7.14 7.23 5.25
N CYS A 184 -6.77 7.72 4.07
CA CYS A 184 -7.23 9.00 3.54
C CYS A 184 -8.09 8.79 2.30
N THR A 185 -9.15 9.57 2.16
CA THR A 185 -10.08 9.53 1.04
C THR A 185 -10.37 10.94 0.53
N MET A 186 -10.70 11.03 -0.74
CA MET A 186 -11.16 12.26 -1.37
C MET A 186 -12.20 11.89 -2.44
N PRO A 187 -13.45 12.34 -2.33
CA PRO A 187 -14.47 12.11 -3.35
C PRO A 187 -14.06 12.70 -4.71
N SER A 188 -14.36 12.00 -5.79
CA SER A 188 -14.13 12.48 -7.15
C SER A 188 -15.43 13.06 -7.73
N LYS A 189 -15.34 14.23 -8.38
CA LYS A 189 -16.48 14.80 -9.13
C LYS A 189 -16.84 13.98 -10.38
N GLU A 190 -15.90 13.22 -10.93
CA GLU A 190 -16.09 12.48 -12.16
C GLU A 190 -16.76 11.12 -11.96
N LYS A 191 -16.63 10.57 -10.75
CA LYS A 191 -17.07 9.20 -10.45
C LYS A 191 -17.99 9.08 -9.22
N GLY A 192 -18.38 10.18 -8.64
CA GLY A 192 -19.32 10.22 -7.49
C GLY A 192 -18.66 10.35 -6.15
#